data_46a8119a36b099cbc05ffbcefd31afe4
#
_entry.id   46a8119a36b099cbc05ffbcefd31afe4
#
_cell.length_a   1.000
_cell.length_b   1.000
_cell.length_c   1.000
_cell.angle_alpha   90.00
_cell.angle_beta   90.00
_cell.angle_gamma   90.00
#
_symmetry.space_group_name_H-M   'P 1'
#
loop_
_entity.id
_entity.type
_entity.pdbx_description
1 polymer ?
#
loop_
_entity_poly.entity_id
_entity_poly.type
_entity_poly.pdbx_seq_one_letter_code
_entity_poly.pdbx_strand_id
1 'polypeptide(L)'
;LAYWQVQRYVGAQKLASVNGVLAGAPVPNAILPGDDGRIYVLSASQDGAEWDREALLKAALPEKIEVAVIGAERQRVERRLDEAGVDFVTVRLDAPEHPELILTGAAPAAARARAIGELRHAAPYVRDVRVIDASLGAIEQEARNALDKVGARYRLLARRGGATFEVASSFGDEELAALQNLMRSFGHKWGTRRVDFKIALRTDWLKGKSYREGGDGYVLLDHASWYFPQPLEGAHYR
;
A
#
# COMPACT_ATOMS: atom_id res chain seq x y z
N LEU A 1 -24.39 12.61 -33.60
CA LEU A 1 -23.07 13.29 -33.62
C LEU A 1 -23.00 14.45 -32.64
N ALA A 2 -23.97 15.38 -32.63
CA ALA A 2 -23.97 16.57 -31.78
C ALA A 2 -23.98 16.23 -30.26
N TYR A 3 -24.77 15.26 -29.84
CA TYR A 3 -24.87 14.88 -28.44
C TYR A 3 -23.53 14.34 -27.86
N TRP A 4 -22.81 13.56 -28.66
CA TRP A 4 -21.52 13.01 -28.27
C TRP A 4 -20.41 14.06 -28.20
N GLN A 5 -20.45 15.06 -29.08
CA GLN A 5 -19.55 16.22 -29.07
C GLN A 5 -19.79 17.11 -27.86
N VAL A 6 -21.06 17.32 -27.46
CA VAL A 6 -21.43 18.09 -26.27
C VAL A 6 -20.95 17.41 -25.01
N GLN A 7 -21.11 16.07 -24.88
CA GLN A 7 -20.62 15.34 -23.72
C GLN A 7 -19.09 15.39 -23.57
N ARG A 8 -18.35 15.29 -24.68
CA ARG A 8 -16.89 15.44 -24.68
C ARG A 8 -16.48 16.86 -24.26
N TYR A 9 -17.17 17.87 -24.74
CA TYR A 9 -16.87 19.24 -24.43
C TYR A 9 -17.13 19.57 -22.94
N VAL A 10 -18.26 19.11 -22.41
CA VAL A 10 -18.60 19.27 -20.98
C VAL A 10 -17.62 18.53 -20.10
N GLY A 11 -17.22 17.32 -20.48
CA GLY A 11 -16.21 16.53 -19.76
C GLY A 11 -14.84 17.22 -19.74
N ALA A 12 -14.41 17.80 -20.86
CA ALA A 12 -13.15 18.53 -20.95
C ALA A 12 -13.16 19.81 -20.11
N GLN A 13 -14.26 20.56 -20.10
CA GLN A 13 -14.41 21.75 -19.26
C GLN A 13 -14.38 21.40 -17.77
N LYS A 14 -15.06 20.32 -17.38
CA LYS A 14 -15.08 19.85 -16.00
C LYS A 14 -13.67 19.46 -15.55
N LEU A 15 -12.92 18.71 -16.36
CA LEU A 15 -11.55 18.33 -16.08
C LEU A 15 -10.64 19.56 -15.95
N ALA A 16 -10.77 20.55 -16.83
CA ALA A 16 -10.02 21.79 -16.76
C ALA A 16 -10.33 22.58 -15.48
N SER A 17 -11.60 22.63 -15.05
CA SER A 17 -12.01 23.27 -13.81
C SER A 17 -11.39 22.59 -12.58
N VAL A 18 -11.40 21.26 -12.53
CA VAL A 18 -10.78 20.50 -11.44
C VAL A 18 -9.26 20.73 -11.41
N ASN A 19 -8.60 20.68 -12.56
CA ASN A 19 -7.17 20.98 -12.67
C ASN A 19 -6.84 22.40 -12.18
N GLY A 20 -7.66 23.38 -12.53
CA GLY A 20 -7.47 24.77 -12.09
C GLY A 20 -7.59 24.94 -10.58
N VAL A 21 -8.58 24.30 -9.96
CA VAL A 21 -8.80 24.36 -8.51
C VAL A 21 -7.68 23.67 -7.76
N LEU A 22 -7.19 22.52 -8.24
CA LEU A 22 -6.17 21.71 -7.57
C LEU A 22 -4.74 22.08 -7.96
N ALA A 23 -4.53 23.06 -8.83
CA ALA A 23 -3.18 23.49 -9.25
C ALA A 23 -2.30 23.99 -8.09
N GLY A 24 -2.90 24.47 -7.00
CA GLY A 24 -2.20 24.92 -5.79
C GLY A 24 -2.06 23.87 -4.69
N ALA A 25 -2.33 22.60 -4.98
CA ALA A 25 -2.27 21.55 -3.97
C ALA A 25 -0.87 21.42 -3.36
N PRO A 26 -0.75 21.37 -2.01
CA PRO A 26 0.54 21.27 -1.32
C PRO A 26 1.18 19.89 -1.45
N VAL A 27 0.39 18.89 -1.84
CA VAL A 27 0.81 17.49 -2.00
C VAL A 27 0.49 17.05 -3.42
N PRO A 28 1.39 16.30 -4.08
CA PRO A 28 1.13 15.78 -5.42
C PRO A 28 -0.16 14.97 -5.49
N ASN A 29 -0.95 15.21 -6.51
CA ASN A 29 -2.13 14.44 -6.84
C ASN A 29 -2.17 14.10 -8.33
N ALA A 30 -2.94 13.06 -8.67
CA ALA A 30 -3.27 12.70 -10.05
C ALA A 30 -4.74 12.94 -10.28
N ILE A 31 -5.07 13.67 -11.34
CA ILE A 31 -6.45 14.00 -11.73
C ILE A 31 -6.78 13.21 -12.99
N LEU A 32 -7.70 12.27 -12.87
CA LEU A 32 -7.90 11.19 -13.82
C LEU A 32 -9.37 11.12 -14.25
N PRO A 33 -9.68 11.33 -15.53
CA PRO A 33 -11.03 11.09 -16.03
C PRO A 33 -11.29 9.57 -16.10
N GLY A 34 -12.43 9.15 -15.58
CA GLY A 34 -12.88 7.77 -15.66
C GLY A 34 -13.84 7.53 -16.83
N ASP A 35 -13.84 6.33 -17.36
CA ASP A 35 -14.78 5.90 -18.42
C ASP A 35 -16.23 5.86 -17.93
N ASP A 36 -16.45 5.86 -16.62
CA ASP A 36 -17.75 5.96 -15.95
C ASP A 36 -18.28 7.40 -15.84
N GLY A 37 -17.59 8.36 -16.42
CA GLY A 37 -17.95 9.79 -16.39
C GLY A 37 -17.63 10.50 -15.08
N ARG A 38 -16.89 9.87 -14.17
CA ARG A 38 -16.37 10.48 -12.96
C ARG A 38 -14.97 11.02 -13.17
N ILE A 39 -14.55 11.90 -12.28
CA ILE A 39 -13.15 12.33 -12.16
C ILE A 39 -12.60 11.79 -10.86
N TYR A 40 -11.46 11.15 -10.95
CA TYR A 40 -10.73 10.58 -9.80
C TYR A 40 -9.55 11.46 -9.46
N VAL A 41 -9.45 11.85 -8.21
CA VAL A 41 -8.32 12.60 -7.68
C VAL A 41 -7.60 11.71 -6.68
N LEU A 42 -6.41 11.27 -7.04
CA LEU A 42 -5.60 10.39 -6.20
C LEU A 42 -4.46 11.19 -5.59
N SER A 43 -4.54 11.43 -4.29
CA SER A 43 -3.54 12.19 -3.55
C SER A 43 -2.48 11.27 -2.95
N ALA A 44 -1.25 11.77 -2.83
CA ALA A 44 -0.15 11.01 -2.26
C ALA A 44 -0.27 10.80 -0.74
N SER A 45 -1.05 11.63 -0.04
CA SER A 45 -1.22 11.53 1.41
C SER A 45 -2.66 11.82 1.85
N GLN A 46 -2.96 11.49 3.11
CA GLN A 46 -4.26 11.79 3.73
C GLN A 46 -4.50 13.31 3.80
N ASP A 47 -3.52 14.07 4.26
CA ASP A 47 -3.63 15.54 4.36
C ASP A 47 -3.86 16.17 2.98
N GLY A 48 -3.18 15.64 1.96
CA GLY A 48 -3.39 16.05 0.57
C GLY A 48 -4.82 15.79 0.09
N ALA A 49 -5.35 14.61 0.37
CA ALA A 49 -6.72 14.26 0.00
C ALA A 49 -7.77 15.11 0.73
N GLU A 50 -7.52 15.47 1.96
CA GLU A 50 -8.39 16.38 2.73
C GLU A 50 -8.37 17.79 2.13
N TRP A 51 -7.18 18.30 1.83
CA TRP A 51 -7.02 19.59 1.15
C TRP A 51 -7.74 19.61 -0.21
N ASP A 52 -7.56 18.56 -1.02
CA ASP A 52 -8.20 18.44 -2.33
C ASP A 52 -9.73 18.47 -2.20
N ARG A 53 -10.31 17.75 -1.24
CA ARG A 53 -11.76 17.76 -0.97
C ARG A 53 -12.26 19.14 -0.58
N GLU A 54 -11.55 19.81 0.32
CA GLU A 54 -11.93 21.16 0.76
C GLU A 54 -11.86 22.18 -0.38
N ALA A 55 -10.82 22.12 -1.20
CA ALA A 55 -10.66 23.02 -2.34
C ALA A 55 -11.79 22.84 -3.36
N LEU A 56 -12.14 21.59 -3.68
CA LEU A 56 -13.23 21.25 -4.58
C LEU A 56 -14.60 21.68 -4.02
N LEU A 57 -14.81 21.50 -2.72
CA LEU A 57 -16.04 21.93 -2.04
C LEU A 57 -16.19 23.46 -2.07
N LYS A 58 -15.14 24.21 -1.77
CA LYS A 58 -15.11 25.67 -1.81
C LYS A 58 -15.39 26.22 -3.23
N ALA A 59 -14.93 25.51 -4.24
CA ALA A 59 -15.17 25.87 -5.64
C ALA A 59 -16.58 25.49 -6.14
N ALA A 60 -17.41 24.85 -5.31
CA ALA A 60 -18.74 24.37 -5.65
C ALA A 60 -18.77 23.58 -6.98
N LEU A 61 -17.74 22.75 -7.20
CA LEU A 61 -17.65 21.93 -8.40
C LEU A 61 -18.74 20.85 -8.42
N PRO A 62 -19.19 20.47 -9.61
CA PRO A 62 -20.29 19.51 -9.76
C PRO A 62 -19.92 18.14 -9.17
N GLU A 63 -20.95 17.42 -8.75
CA GLU A 63 -20.89 16.05 -8.27
C GLU A 63 -20.13 15.11 -9.23
N LYS A 64 -19.79 13.92 -8.77
CA LYS A 64 -19.03 12.88 -9.48
C LYS A 64 -17.51 13.12 -9.54
N ILE A 65 -16.97 13.67 -8.47
CA ILE A 65 -15.53 13.71 -8.24
C ILE A 65 -15.23 12.79 -7.04
N GLU A 66 -14.36 11.82 -7.25
CA GLU A 66 -13.90 10.91 -6.21
C GLU A 66 -12.49 11.29 -5.77
N VAL A 67 -12.29 11.57 -4.49
CA VAL A 67 -10.98 11.90 -3.93
C VAL A 67 -10.55 10.79 -2.98
N ALA A 68 -9.39 10.23 -3.23
CA ALA A 68 -8.81 9.17 -2.41
C ALA A 68 -7.30 9.34 -2.24
N VAL A 69 -6.76 8.72 -1.20
CA VAL A 69 -5.31 8.50 -1.07
C VAL A 69 -4.92 7.31 -1.95
N ILE A 70 -3.82 7.42 -2.68
CA ILE A 70 -3.38 6.39 -3.64
C ILE A 70 -3.19 5.00 -2.98
N GLY A 71 -2.72 4.97 -1.72
CA GLY A 71 -2.59 3.72 -0.97
C GLY A 71 -3.93 3.06 -0.63
N ALA A 72 -4.93 3.85 -0.26
CA ALA A 72 -6.29 3.37 0.00
C ALA A 72 -6.97 2.91 -1.29
N GLU A 73 -6.74 3.63 -2.38
CA GLU A 73 -7.25 3.25 -3.70
C GLU A 73 -6.66 1.93 -4.17
N ARG A 74 -5.36 1.72 -4.01
CA ARG A 74 -4.72 0.43 -4.29
C ARG A 74 -5.40 -0.70 -3.53
N GLN A 75 -5.62 -0.55 -2.23
CA GLN A 75 -6.29 -1.55 -1.41
C GLN A 75 -7.72 -1.81 -1.87
N ARG A 76 -8.45 -0.78 -2.28
CA ARG A 76 -9.80 -0.90 -2.83
C ARG A 76 -9.80 -1.71 -4.13
N VAL A 77 -8.89 -1.39 -5.04
CA VAL A 77 -8.74 -2.10 -6.32
C VAL A 77 -8.36 -3.55 -6.09
N GLU A 78 -7.38 -3.83 -5.24
CA GLU A 78 -6.95 -5.19 -4.91
C GLU A 78 -8.09 -6.02 -4.30
N ARG A 79 -8.89 -5.43 -3.43
CA ARG A 79 -10.06 -6.09 -2.86
C ARG A 79 -11.08 -6.46 -3.95
N ARG A 80 -11.33 -5.59 -4.92
CA ARG A 80 -12.21 -5.88 -6.04
C ARG A 80 -11.71 -7.03 -6.92
N LEU A 81 -10.40 -7.07 -7.15
CA LEU A 81 -9.79 -8.20 -7.87
C LEU A 81 -9.91 -9.51 -7.09
N ASP A 82 -9.77 -9.48 -5.76
CA ASP A 82 -10.00 -10.64 -4.90
C ASP A 82 -11.45 -11.13 -4.96
N GLU A 83 -12.41 -10.22 -4.85
CA GLU A 83 -13.84 -10.52 -4.97
C GLU A 83 -14.19 -11.14 -6.32
N ALA A 84 -13.52 -10.70 -7.38
CA ALA A 84 -13.65 -11.25 -8.72
C ALA A 84 -12.90 -12.59 -8.93
N GLY A 85 -12.15 -13.06 -7.93
CA GLY A 85 -11.39 -14.30 -7.99
C GLY A 85 -10.17 -14.25 -8.92
N VAL A 86 -9.57 -13.08 -9.11
CA VAL A 86 -8.33 -12.92 -9.87
C VAL A 86 -7.15 -13.41 -9.04
N ASP A 87 -6.28 -14.22 -9.65
CA ASP A 87 -5.02 -14.65 -9.02
C ASP A 87 -3.91 -13.66 -9.36
N PHE A 88 -3.53 -12.85 -8.39
CA PHE A 88 -2.52 -11.80 -8.55
C PHE A 88 -1.63 -11.67 -7.30
N VAL A 89 -0.50 -11.02 -7.46
CA VAL A 89 0.40 -10.66 -6.37
C VAL A 89 0.01 -9.29 -5.81
N THR A 90 0.02 -8.28 -6.65
CA THR A 90 -0.28 -6.89 -6.27
C THR A 90 -0.60 -6.04 -7.49
N VAL A 91 -1.16 -4.85 -7.24
CA VAL A 91 -1.30 -3.79 -8.23
C VAL A 91 -0.40 -2.63 -7.83
N ARG A 92 0.39 -2.09 -8.75
CA ARG A 92 1.15 -0.85 -8.53
C ARG A 92 0.47 0.30 -9.26
N LEU A 93 0.16 1.35 -8.51
CA LEU A 93 -0.52 2.55 -8.98
C LEU A 93 0.40 3.78 -9.02
N ASP A 94 1.71 3.59 -9.21
CA ASP A 94 2.68 4.70 -9.31
C ASP A 94 2.36 5.62 -10.50
N ALA A 95 1.85 5.03 -11.57
CA ALA A 95 1.22 5.72 -12.69
C ALA A 95 -0.22 5.21 -12.84
N PRO A 96 -1.22 5.83 -12.17
CA PRO A 96 -2.55 5.25 -12.05
C PRO A 96 -3.29 5.02 -13.37
N GLU A 97 -3.02 5.81 -14.42
CA GLU A 97 -3.58 5.58 -15.76
C GLU A 97 -2.94 4.36 -16.45
N HIS A 98 -1.73 3.99 -16.05
CA HIS A 98 -0.93 2.89 -16.61
C HIS A 98 -0.39 1.99 -15.49
N PRO A 99 -1.27 1.35 -14.71
CA PRO A 99 -0.85 0.53 -13.58
C PRO A 99 -0.10 -0.72 -14.02
N GLU A 100 0.69 -1.24 -13.11
CA GLU A 100 1.27 -2.55 -13.27
C GLU A 100 0.46 -3.58 -12.47
N LEU A 101 -0.02 -4.61 -13.15
CA LEU A 101 -0.69 -5.76 -12.55
C LEU A 101 0.28 -6.93 -12.50
N ILE A 102 0.66 -7.33 -11.28
CA ILE A 102 1.60 -8.42 -11.08
C ILE A 102 0.81 -9.69 -10.81
N LEU A 103 0.88 -10.63 -11.76
CA LEU A 103 0.22 -11.93 -11.67
C LEU A 103 1.13 -12.99 -11.09
N THR A 104 0.52 -14.01 -10.49
CA THR A 104 1.25 -15.16 -9.93
C THR A 104 1.65 -16.12 -11.04
N GLY A 105 2.94 -16.25 -11.27
CA GLY A 105 3.49 -17.14 -12.29
C GLY A 105 3.15 -16.75 -13.73
N ALA A 106 3.34 -17.66 -14.66
CA ALA A 106 3.02 -17.44 -16.07
C ALA A 106 1.53 -17.70 -16.33
N ALA A 107 0.72 -16.65 -16.22
CA ALA A 107 -0.72 -16.76 -16.43
C ALA A 107 -1.08 -16.99 -17.91
N PRO A 108 -2.03 -17.88 -18.23
CA PRO A 108 -2.56 -18.05 -19.58
C PRO A 108 -3.19 -16.76 -20.13
N ALA A 109 -3.21 -16.61 -21.47
CA ALA A 109 -3.75 -15.41 -22.12
C ALA A 109 -5.19 -15.06 -21.69
N ALA A 110 -6.05 -16.04 -21.53
CA ALA A 110 -7.43 -15.83 -21.08
C ALA A 110 -7.51 -15.30 -19.64
N ALA A 111 -6.65 -15.80 -18.74
CA ALA A 111 -6.57 -15.32 -17.36
C ALA A 111 -6.02 -13.89 -17.30
N ARG A 112 -5.03 -13.56 -18.15
CA ARG A 112 -4.49 -12.19 -18.27
C ARG A 112 -5.57 -11.23 -18.77
N ALA A 113 -6.29 -11.59 -19.83
CA ALA A 113 -7.36 -10.76 -20.38
C ALA A 113 -8.46 -10.50 -19.34
N ARG A 114 -8.86 -11.53 -18.61
CA ARG A 114 -9.82 -11.41 -17.52
C ARG A 114 -9.31 -10.46 -16.42
N ALA A 115 -8.09 -10.66 -15.96
CA ALA A 115 -7.49 -9.83 -14.91
C ALA A 115 -7.42 -8.35 -15.31
N ILE A 116 -7.05 -8.06 -16.56
CA ILE A 116 -7.07 -6.68 -17.10
C ILE A 116 -8.48 -6.11 -17.11
N GLY A 117 -9.47 -6.90 -17.55
CA GLY A 117 -10.88 -6.50 -17.59
C GLY A 117 -11.41 -6.16 -16.20
N GLU A 118 -11.14 -7.01 -15.20
CA GLU A 118 -11.53 -6.78 -13.82
C GLU A 118 -10.83 -5.54 -13.22
N LEU A 119 -9.55 -5.34 -13.53
CA LEU A 119 -8.81 -4.15 -13.10
C LEU A 119 -9.43 -2.85 -13.67
N ARG A 120 -9.75 -2.83 -14.95
CA ARG A 120 -10.42 -1.68 -15.59
C ARG A 120 -11.81 -1.44 -15.02
N HIS A 121 -12.54 -2.50 -14.70
CA HIS A 121 -13.83 -2.37 -14.03
C HIS A 121 -13.69 -1.80 -12.61
N ALA A 122 -12.69 -2.23 -11.87
CA ALA A 122 -12.40 -1.72 -10.53
C ALA A 122 -11.86 -0.28 -10.53
N ALA A 123 -11.14 0.11 -11.58
CA ALA A 123 -10.47 1.41 -11.73
C ALA A 123 -10.78 2.03 -13.10
N PRO A 124 -11.92 2.73 -13.26
CA PRO A 124 -12.39 3.24 -14.55
C PRO A 124 -11.47 4.29 -15.21
N TYR A 125 -10.50 4.81 -14.49
CA TYR A 125 -9.49 5.75 -14.98
C TYR A 125 -8.30 5.09 -15.67
N VAL A 126 -8.21 3.75 -15.62
CA VAL A 126 -7.10 2.98 -16.19
C VAL A 126 -7.21 2.94 -17.72
N ARG A 127 -6.14 3.34 -18.41
CA ARG A 127 -6.04 3.32 -19.88
C ARG A 127 -5.35 2.06 -20.38
N ASP A 128 -4.14 1.84 -19.91
CA ASP A 128 -3.33 0.69 -20.28
C ASP A 128 -2.88 -0.05 -19.03
N VAL A 129 -2.77 -1.37 -19.11
CA VAL A 129 -2.30 -2.22 -18.02
C VAL A 129 -1.04 -2.95 -18.43
N ARG A 130 0.04 -2.74 -17.70
CA ARG A 130 1.24 -3.53 -17.84
C ARG A 130 1.14 -4.77 -16.96
N VAL A 131 1.10 -5.95 -17.59
CA VAL A 131 1.08 -7.21 -16.86
C VAL A 131 2.49 -7.74 -16.69
N ILE A 132 2.83 -8.10 -15.45
CA ILE A 132 4.12 -8.67 -15.05
C ILE A 132 3.86 -10.02 -14.39
N ASP A 133 4.57 -11.05 -14.82
CA ASP A 133 4.55 -12.35 -14.17
C ASP A 133 5.60 -12.40 -13.06
N ALA A 134 5.22 -12.88 -11.88
CA ALA A 134 6.12 -13.02 -10.76
C ALA A 134 6.01 -14.39 -10.10
N SER A 135 7.13 -15.02 -9.85
CA SER A 135 7.20 -16.26 -9.08
C SER A 135 7.13 -15.97 -7.58
N LEU A 136 6.21 -16.61 -6.87
CA LEU A 136 6.13 -16.50 -5.40
C LEU A 136 7.43 -16.93 -4.73
N GLY A 137 8.07 -17.99 -5.23
CA GLY A 137 9.37 -18.44 -4.70
C GLY A 137 10.47 -17.39 -4.87
N ALA A 138 10.48 -16.67 -6.00
CA ALA A 138 11.44 -15.57 -6.22
C ALA A 138 11.17 -14.39 -5.28
N ILE A 139 9.91 -14.05 -5.04
CA ILE A 139 9.52 -13.00 -4.09
C ILE A 139 9.91 -13.38 -2.66
N GLU A 140 9.66 -14.61 -2.25
CA GLU A 140 10.09 -15.12 -0.94
C GLU A 140 11.61 -15.09 -0.78
N GLN A 141 12.35 -15.46 -1.83
CA GLN A 141 13.80 -15.40 -1.80
C GLN A 141 14.32 -13.96 -1.71
N GLU A 142 13.69 -13.02 -2.41
CA GLU A 142 14.00 -11.60 -2.27
C GLU A 142 13.76 -11.11 -0.83
N ALA A 143 12.65 -11.54 -0.21
CA ALA A 143 12.36 -11.22 1.19
C ALA A 143 13.43 -11.76 2.15
N ARG A 144 13.86 -13.01 1.96
CA ARG A 144 14.95 -13.61 2.75
C ARG A 144 16.24 -12.81 2.61
N ASN A 145 16.65 -12.55 1.39
CA ASN A 145 17.87 -11.79 1.12
C ASN A 145 17.83 -10.39 1.73
N ALA A 146 16.68 -9.74 1.72
CA ALA A 146 16.49 -8.43 2.32
C ALA A 146 16.59 -8.47 3.85
N LEU A 147 15.98 -9.48 4.48
CA LEU A 147 16.07 -9.70 5.93
C LEU A 147 17.50 -10.05 6.37
N ASP A 148 18.18 -10.88 5.60
CA ASP A 148 19.58 -11.26 5.87
C ASP A 148 20.52 -10.05 5.81
N LYS A 149 20.30 -9.14 4.87
CA LYS A 149 21.08 -7.89 4.74
C LYS A 149 20.99 -6.97 5.95
N VAL A 150 19.83 -6.93 6.59
CA VAL A 150 19.64 -6.13 7.82
C VAL A 150 19.93 -6.94 9.09
N GLY A 151 20.41 -8.17 8.94
CA GLY A 151 20.75 -9.05 10.06
C GLY A 151 19.54 -9.50 10.89
N ALA A 152 18.35 -9.41 10.33
CA ALA A 152 17.13 -9.76 11.04
C ALA A 152 17.01 -11.27 11.27
N ARG A 153 16.56 -11.66 12.45
CA ARG A 153 16.18 -13.04 12.73
C ARG A 153 14.71 -13.20 12.36
N TYR A 154 14.40 -14.27 11.66
CA TYR A 154 13.03 -14.54 11.24
C TYR A 154 12.73 -16.03 11.18
N ARG A 155 11.44 -16.34 11.19
CA ARG A 155 10.94 -17.67 10.79
C ARG A 155 9.86 -17.50 9.72
N LEU A 156 9.80 -18.43 8.80
CA LEU A 156 8.80 -18.46 7.76
C LEU A 156 7.58 -19.24 8.25
N LEU A 157 6.43 -18.62 8.17
CA LEU A 157 5.13 -19.25 8.36
C LEU A 157 4.47 -19.38 6.99
N ALA A 158 4.44 -20.59 6.46
CA ALA A 158 3.72 -20.89 5.24
C ALA A 158 2.21 -20.68 5.45
N ARG A 159 1.56 -20.07 4.49
CA ARG A 159 0.10 -19.93 4.46
C ARG A 159 -0.43 -20.26 3.07
N ARG A 160 -1.73 -20.50 2.97
CA ARG A 160 -2.33 -20.81 1.67
C ARG A 160 -2.12 -19.64 0.70
N GLY A 161 -1.39 -19.90 -0.38
CA GLY A 161 -1.12 -18.93 -1.45
C GLY A 161 -0.10 -17.84 -1.10
N GLY A 162 0.77 -18.09 -0.11
CA GLY A 162 1.82 -17.15 0.25
C GLY A 162 2.57 -17.51 1.52
N ALA A 163 3.26 -16.55 2.10
CA ALA A 163 4.07 -16.72 3.28
C ALA A 163 4.05 -15.49 4.17
N THR A 164 4.23 -15.67 5.46
CA THR A 164 4.46 -14.59 6.41
C THR A 164 5.83 -14.79 7.06
N PHE A 165 6.67 -13.78 6.99
CA PHE A 165 7.92 -13.72 7.72
C PHE A 165 7.65 -13.12 9.09
N GLU A 166 7.77 -13.94 10.11
CA GLU A 166 7.71 -13.49 11.49
C GLU A 166 9.10 -13.04 11.88
N VAL A 167 9.28 -11.73 11.97
CA VAL A 167 10.58 -11.10 12.16
C VAL A 167 10.73 -10.72 13.61
N ALA A 168 11.83 -11.13 14.15
CA ALA A 168 12.20 -10.76 15.48
C ALA A 168 12.83 -9.37 15.46
N SER A 169 12.24 -8.41 16.19
CA SER A 169 12.86 -7.10 16.33
C SER A 169 14.09 -7.16 17.21
N SER A 170 15.16 -6.53 16.76
CA SER A 170 16.22 -6.15 17.66
C SER A 170 15.81 -4.87 18.40
N PHE A 171 16.50 -4.59 19.48
CA PHE A 171 16.16 -3.45 20.35
C PHE A 171 16.90 -2.16 20.01
N GLY A 172 17.64 -2.13 18.91
CA GLY A 172 18.33 -0.93 18.42
C GLY A 172 17.41 -0.11 17.52
N ASP A 173 17.33 1.19 17.75
CA ASP A 173 16.51 2.11 16.95
C ASP A 173 16.89 2.08 15.47
N GLU A 174 18.20 1.96 15.17
CA GLU A 174 18.70 1.88 13.78
C GLU A 174 18.26 0.60 13.08
N GLU A 175 18.31 -0.53 13.78
CA GLU A 175 17.91 -1.82 13.23
C GLU A 175 16.40 -1.88 13.03
N LEU A 176 15.62 -1.32 13.96
CA LEU A 176 14.18 -1.21 13.82
C LEU A 176 13.80 -0.30 12.64
N ALA A 177 14.47 0.83 12.49
CA ALA A 177 14.26 1.74 11.36
C ALA A 177 14.62 1.07 10.03
N ALA A 178 15.73 0.32 9.98
CA ALA A 178 16.12 -0.43 8.78
C ALA A 178 15.08 -1.50 8.42
N LEU A 179 14.55 -2.22 9.41
CA LEU A 179 13.50 -3.21 9.21
C LEU A 179 12.20 -2.58 8.72
N GLN A 180 11.77 -1.46 9.30
CA GLN A 180 10.58 -0.73 8.86
C GLN A 180 10.73 -0.21 7.43
N ASN A 181 11.91 0.30 7.06
CA ASN A 181 12.19 0.73 5.69
C ASN A 181 12.15 -0.44 4.70
N LEU A 182 12.72 -1.59 5.08
CA LEU A 182 12.63 -2.82 4.30
C LEU A 182 11.17 -3.22 4.07
N MET A 183 10.38 -3.30 5.12
CA MET A 183 8.97 -3.69 5.04
C MET A 183 8.17 -2.72 4.15
N ARG A 184 8.43 -1.42 4.26
CA ARG A 184 7.81 -0.39 3.44
C ARG A 184 8.17 -0.54 1.96
N SER A 185 9.45 -0.67 1.65
CA SER A 185 9.95 -0.83 0.27
C SER A 185 9.46 -2.12 -0.36
N PHE A 186 9.49 -3.22 0.38
CA PHE A 186 9.00 -4.50 -0.09
C PHE A 186 7.48 -4.47 -0.31
N GLY A 187 6.73 -3.90 0.62
CA GLY A 187 5.28 -3.73 0.51
C GLY A 187 4.88 -2.82 -0.65
N HIS A 188 5.67 -1.80 -0.95
CA HIS A 188 5.46 -0.96 -2.14
C HIS A 188 5.66 -1.78 -3.43
N LYS A 189 6.72 -2.57 -3.50
CA LYS A 189 7.07 -3.36 -4.69
C LYS A 189 6.14 -4.55 -4.92
N TRP A 190 5.85 -5.34 -3.87
CA TRP A 190 5.17 -6.62 -3.97
C TRP A 190 3.81 -6.69 -3.27
N GLY A 191 3.43 -5.64 -2.53
CA GLY A 191 2.27 -5.68 -1.64
C GLY A 191 2.50 -6.59 -0.43
N THR A 192 1.45 -6.80 0.33
CA THR A 192 1.46 -7.67 1.53
C THR A 192 0.54 -8.87 1.39
N ARG A 193 -0.09 -9.02 0.23
CA ARG A 193 -1.09 -10.05 0.00
C ARG A 193 -0.49 -11.46 -0.04
N ARG A 194 0.64 -11.64 -0.72
CA ARG A 194 1.29 -12.96 -0.90
C ARG A 194 2.44 -13.18 0.06
N VAL A 195 3.26 -12.18 0.25
CA VAL A 195 4.36 -12.22 1.21
C VAL A 195 4.22 -11.05 2.16
N ASP A 196 4.17 -11.32 3.42
CA ASP A 196 3.96 -10.34 4.47
C ASP A 196 4.99 -10.49 5.58
N PHE A 197 5.20 -9.43 6.35
CA PHE A 197 6.11 -9.40 7.48
C PHE A 197 5.33 -9.07 8.75
N LYS A 198 5.60 -9.80 9.81
CA LYS A 198 5.09 -9.50 11.15
C LYS A 198 6.25 -9.36 12.11
N ILE A 199 6.27 -8.29 12.85
CA ILE A 199 7.21 -8.14 13.95
C ILE A 199 6.70 -9.03 15.09
N ALA A 200 7.48 -10.05 15.45
CA ALA A 200 7.18 -10.92 16.56
C ALA A 200 7.61 -10.26 17.86
N LEU A 201 6.65 -10.06 18.73
CA LEU A 201 6.93 -9.72 20.13
C LEU A 201 7.35 -10.98 20.85
N ARG A 202 8.65 -11.26 20.92
CA ARG A 202 9.17 -12.39 21.65
C ARG A 202 9.55 -11.98 23.05
N THR A 203 8.69 -12.21 23.98
CA THR A 203 8.98 -12.02 25.41
C THR A 203 10.12 -12.91 25.90
N ASP A 204 10.32 -14.07 25.27
CA ASP A 204 11.46 -14.95 25.53
C ASP A 204 12.81 -14.32 25.14
N TRP A 205 12.83 -13.35 24.26
CA TRP A 205 14.04 -12.62 23.94
C TRP A 205 14.49 -11.66 25.00
N LEU A 206 13.53 -11.24 25.80
CA LEU A 206 13.76 -10.37 26.94
C LEU A 206 14.22 -11.16 28.16
N LYS A 207 13.90 -12.44 28.18
CA LYS A 207 14.37 -13.35 29.23
C LYS A 207 15.86 -13.58 29.10
N GLY A 208 16.62 -13.21 30.11
CA GLY A 208 18.06 -13.41 30.17
C GLY A 208 18.93 -12.36 29.50
N LYS A 209 18.33 -11.38 28.88
CA LYS A 209 19.03 -10.15 28.58
C LYS A 209 18.71 -9.17 29.66
N SER A 210 19.22 -9.39 30.76
CA SER A 210 18.94 -8.52 31.87
C SER A 210 19.05 -7.08 31.48
N TYR A 211 17.96 -6.57 31.24
CA TYR A 211 17.85 -5.21 31.33
C TYR A 211 18.10 -4.80 32.65
N ARG A 212 18.04 -5.71 33.51
CA ARG A 212 18.24 -5.42 34.81
C ARG A 212 18.29 -6.57 35.63
N GLU A 213 19.01 -6.43 36.54
CA GLU A 213 18.96 -7.12 37.78
C GLU A 213 17.57 -6.98 38.38
N GLY A 214 16.74 -7.84 38.34
CA GLY A 214 15.38 -7.75 38.85
C GLY A 214 14.36 -8.54 38.05
N GLY A 215 14.75 -8.96 36.89
CA GLY A 215 13.94 -9.89 36.10
C GLY A 215 12.68 -9.34 35.48
N ASP A 216 12.42 -8.06 35.64
CA ASP A 216 11.27 -7.41 35.02
C ASP A 216 11.56 -7.17 33.55
N GLY A 217 10.84 -7.88 32.72
CA GLY A 217 10.94 -7.75 31.29
C GLY A 217 10.23 -6.49 30.78
N TYR A 218 10.46 -6.15 29.55
CA TYR A 218 9.65 -5.18 28.82
C TYR A 218 9.18 -5.78 27.49
N VAL A 219 8.10 -5.26 26.99
CA VAL A 219 7.49 -5.69 25.73
C VAL A 219 7.35 -4.51 24.82
N LEU A 220 7.81 -4.61 23.59
CA LEU A 220 7.55 -3.61 22.58
C LEU A 220 6.07 -3.66 22.20
N LEU A 221 5.37 -2.60 22.53
CA LEU A 221 4.00 -2.40 22.11
C LEU A 221 4.03 -1.52 20.87
N ASP A 222 3.54 -2.03 19.78
CA ASP A 222 3.59 -1.26 18.56
C ASP A 222 5.03 -0.90 18.12
N HIS A 223 5.20 -0.13 17.07
CA HIS A 223 6.51 0.16 16.49
C HIS A 223 7.41 1.10 17.30
N ALA A 224 6.90 1.68 18.37
CA ALA A 224 7.66 2.66 19.14
C ALA A 224 7.37 2.71 20.64
N SER A 225 6.48 1.87 21.13
CA SER A 225 6.07 1.90 22.54
C SER A 225 6.56 0.68 23.29
N TRP A 226 7.16 0.91 24.44
CA TRP A 226 7.63 -0.16 25.32
C TRP A 226 6.72 -0.27 26.53
N TYR A 227 6.37 -1.49 26.90
CA TYR A 227 5.63 -1.77 28.12
C TYR A 227 6.54 -2.42 29.16
N PHE A 228 6.57 -1.83 30.32
CA PHE A 228 7.27 -2.36 31.47
C PHE A 228 6.22 -2.90 32.45
N PRO A 229 6.18 -4.24 32.66
CA PRO A 229 5.22 -4.84 33.59
C PRO A 229 5.35 -4.30 35.01
N GLN A 230 6.57 -3.90 35.38
CA GLN A 230 6.85 -3.24 36.66
C GLN A 230 7.73 -2.02 36.39
N PRO A 231 7.50 -0.90 37.11
CA PRO A 231 8.38 0.27 37.02
C PRO A 231 9.81 -0.11 37.37
N LEU A 232 10.75 0.26 36.50
CA LEU A 232 12.17 0.08 36.80
C LEU A 232 12.63 1.21 37.76
N GLU A 233 13.16 0.85 38.90
CA GLU A 233 13.71 1.84 39.82
C GLU A 233 14.82 2.65 39.13
N GLY A 234 14.73 3.97 39.20
CA GLY A 234 15.69 4.88 38.60
C GLY A 234 15.58 5.04 37.07
N ALA A 235 14.57 4.44 36.44
CA ALA A 235 14.35 4.60 35.00
C ALA A 235 13.58 5.89 34.69
N HIS A 236 14.03 6.59 33.67
CA HIS A 236 13.29 7.72 33.10
C HIS A 236 12.51 7.23 31.89
N TYR A 237 11.20 7.22 32.00
CA TYR A 237 10.29 6.90 30.91
C TYR A 237 10.04 8.15 30.07
N ARG A 238 10.24 8.09 28.79
CA ARG A 238 9.91 9.14 27.83
C ARG A 238 8.68 8.77 27.03
#